data_5397c1d9e145bb194eb7ae960b68afc2
#
_entry.id   5397c1d9e145bb194eb7ae960b68afc2
#
_cell.length_a   1.000
_cell.length_b   1.000
_cell.length_c   1.000
_cell.angle_alpha   90.00
_cell.angle_beta   90.00
_cell.angle_gamma   90.00
#
_symmetry.space_group_name_H-M   'P 1'
#
loop_
_entity.id
_entity.type
_entity.pdbx_description
1 polymer ?
#
loop_
_entity_poly.entity_id
_entity_poly.type
_entity_poly.pdbx_seq_one_letter_code
_entity_poly.pdbx_strand_id
1 'polypeptide(L)'
;MVARRVGIVRYDVYASASCSVRDAKMLPWVTYDEAMAHLPQARWITATAVRDHQRIAAVRLNDAEALLEAVIAGLGRSLLPCVVADGDSRLRRIGGKRRGSVLSRELWLLTHSELRRLGRIEAAAKWIEQIAPH
;
A
#
# COMPACT_ATOMS: atom_id res chain seq x y z
N MET A 1 -7.07 -16.12 -22.17
CA MET A 1 -6.55 -15.16 -21.17
C MET A 1 -5.07 -14.94 -21.43
N VAL A 2 -4.66 -13.71 -21.44
CA VAL A 2 -3.26 -13.33 -21.59
C VAL A 2 -2.77 -12.74 -20.25
N ALA A 3 -1.60 -13.18 -19.80
CA ALA A 3 -0.99 -12.68 -18.59
C ALA A 3 0.34 -12.00 -18.94
N ARG A 4 0.56 -10.78 -18.43
CA ARG A 4 1.79 -10.05 -18.64
C ARG A 4 2.21 -9.40 -17.33
N ARG A 5 3.46 -9.60 -16.93
CA ARG A 5 4.01 -8.86 -15.80
C ARG A 5 4.31 -7.42 -16.22
N VAL A 6 3.67 -6.46 -15.57
CA VAL A 6 3.86 -5.04 -15.88
C VAL A 6 4.86 -4.37 -14.96
N GLY A 7 5.19 -4.99 -13.83
CA GLY A 7 6.21 -4.44 -12.95
C GLY A 7 6.18 -5.04 -11.56
N ILE A 8 6.95 -4.42 -10.68
CA ILE A 8 7.03 -4.78 -9.26
C ILE A 8 6.64 -3.54 -8.47
N VAL A 9 5.72 -3.70 -7.53
CA VAL A 9 5.37 -2.64 -6.57
C VAL A 9 6.05 -2.96 -5.25
N ARG A 10 6.85 -2.01 -4.77
CA ARG A 10 7.52 -2.10 -3.48
C ARG A 10 6.74 -1.29 -2.47
N TYR A 11 6.61 -1.86 -1.28
CA TYR A 11 5.90 -1.25 -0.16
C TYR A 11 6.87 -1.02 0.98
N ASP A 12 6.65 0.04 1.71
CA ASP A 12 7.34 0.28 2.97
C ASP A 12 6.39 0.95 3.96
N VAL A 13 6.86 1.15 5.17
CA VAL A 13 6.06 1.74 6.24
C VAL A 13 6.19 3.26 6.18
N TYR A 14 5.06 3.93 6.14
CA TYR A 14 4.97 5.39 6.11
C TYR A 14 4.05 5.90 7.20
N ALA A 15 4.30 7.12 7.61
CA ALA A 15 3.46 7.88 8.52
C ALA A 15 3.39 9.33 8.04
N SER A 16 2.56 10.14 8.68
CA SER A 16 2.48 11.57 8.39
C SER A 16 3.83 12.25 8.63
N ALA A 17 4.21 13.13 7.71
CA ALA A 17 5.45 13.90 7.86
C ALA A 17 5.39 14.89 9.04
N SER A 18 4.21 15.19 9.55
CA SER A 18 4.04 16.03 10.74
C SER A 18 4.44 15.32 12.03
N CYS A 19 4.59 14.01 12.00
CA CYS A 19 4.96 13.19 13.14
C CYS A 19 6.47 12.92 13.10
N SER A 20 7.16 12.97 14.24
CA SER A 20 8.56 12.56 14.29
C SER A 20 8.70 11.06 14.02
N VAL A 21 9.88 10.62 13.61
CA VAL A 21 10.12 9.18 13.36
C VAL A 21 9.89 8.37 14.63
N ARG A 22 10.31 8.91 15.77
CA ARG A 22 10.13 8.26 17.07
C ARG A 22 8.64 8.09 17.40
N ASP A 23 7.86 9.14 17.27
CA ASP A 23 6.42 9.10 17.56
C ASP A 23 5.67 8.26 16.54
N ALA A 24 6.10 8.31 15.30
CA ALA A 24 5.50 7.52 14.22
C ALA A 24 5.55 6.02 14.50
N LYS A 25 6.64 5.56 15.13
CA LYS A 25 6.80 4.14 15.51
C LYS A 25 5.86 3.71 16.62
N MET A 26 5.23 4.64 17.29
CA MET A 26 4.27 4.38 18.36
C MET A 26 2.82 4.45 17.89
N LEU A 27 2.61 4.90 16.67
CA LEU A 27 1.26 4.99 16.09
C LEU A 27 0.66 3.60 15.85
N PRO A 28 -0.68 3.50 15.91
CA PRO A 28 -1.32 2.25 15.52
C PRO A 28 -1.17 2.02 14.02
N TRP A 29 -1.38 0.79 13.61
CA TRP A 29 -1.42 0.43 12.19
C TRP A 29 -2.79 0.73 11.60
N VAL A 30 -2.83 1.41 10.47
CA VAL A 30 -4.03 1.58 9.68
C VAL A 30 -4.02 0.50 8.60
N THR A 31 -5.11 -0.22 8.46
CA THR A 31 -5.20 -1.32 7.50
C THR A 31 -6.58 -1.41 6.88
N TYR A 32 -6.76 -2.39 6.02
CA TYR A 32 -7.99 -2.62 5.29
C TYR A 32 -9.03 -3.38 6.13
N ASP A 33 -10.28 -3.31 5.70
CA ASP A 33 -11.37 -4.07 6.30
C ASP A 33 -11.28 -5.57 5.95
N GLU A 34 -12.21 -6.37 6.47
CA GLU A 34 -12.21 -7.82 6.28
C GLU A 34 -12.31 -8.22 4.80
N ALA A 35 -13.04 -7.46 4.00
CA ALA A 35 -13.18 -7.76 2.57
C ALA A 35 -11.84 -7.74 1.84
N MET A 36 -10.88 -6.97 2.33
CA MET A 36 -9.55 -6.81 1.74
C MET A 36 -8.44 -7.42 2.61
N ALA A 37 -8.78 -8.13 3.65
CA ALA A 37 -7.80 -8.70 4.58
C ALA A 37 -6.89 -9.76 3.94
N HIS A 38 -7.30 -10.33 2.81
CA HIS A 38 -6.53 -11.31 2.05
C HIS A 38 -5.36 -10.71 1.28
N LEU A 39 -5.32 -9.40 1.10
CA LEU A 39 -4.23 -8.74 0.38
C LEU A 39 -2.90 -8.94 1.10
N PRO A 40 -1.79 -9.18 0.38
CA PRO A 40 -0.48 -9.37 1.01
C PRO A 40 -0.08 -8.23 1.94
N GLN A 41 -0.33 -6.98 1.58
CA GLN A 41 -0.02 -5.83 2.44
C GLN A 41 -0.85 -5.81 3.72
N ALA A 42 -2.12 -6.20 3.65
CA ALA A 42 -2.97 -6.29 4.84
C ALA A 42 -2.52 -7.43 5.76
N ARG A 43 -2.19 -8.57 5.19
CA ARG A 43 -1.67 -9.74 5.93
C ARG A 43 -0.35 -9.42 6.61
N TRP A 44 0.54 -8.70 5.93
CA TRP A 44 1.82 -8.30 6.49
C TRP A 44 1.61 -7.40 7.72
N ILE A 45 0.71 -6.43 7.64
CA ILE A 45 0.41 -5.52 8.75
C ILE A 45 -0.12 -6.31 9.94
N THR A 46 -1.09 -7.17 9.71
CA THR A 46 -1.69 -7.97 10.80
C THR A 46 -0.65 -8.85 11.47
N ALA A 47 0.17 -9.55 10.69
CA ALA A 47 1.21 -10.42 11.24
C ALA A 47 2.26 -9.63 12.04
N THR A 48 2.66 -8.47 11.54
CA THR A 48 3.63 -7.62 12.20
C THR A 48 3.08 -7.06 13.51
N ALA A 49 1.83 -6.60 13.50
CA ALA A 49 1.18 -6.07 14.70
C ALA A 49 1.06 -7.14 15.80
N VAL A 50 0.70 -8.36 15.44
CA VAL A 50 0.62 -9.48 16.39
C VAL A 50 2.01 -9.82 16.93
N ARG A 51 2.99 -9.98 16.06
CA ARG A 51 4.36 -10.35 16.46
C ARG A 51 4.96 -9.33 17.42
N ASP A 52 4.79 -8.05 17.15
CA ASP A 52 5.44 -6.96 17.87
C ASP A 52 4.53 -6.33 18.94
N HIS A 53 3.37 -6.92 19.22
CA HIS A 53 2.41 -6.43 20.21
C HIS A 53 2.02 -4.97 19.98
N GLN A 54 1.74 -4.63 18.73
CA GLN A 54 1.39 -3.28 18.31
C GLN A 54 -0.11 -3.19 18.03
N ARG A 55 -0.65 -1.97 18.21
CA ARG A 55 -2.08 -1.75 18.04
C ARG A 55 -2.44 -1.62 16.57
N ILE A 56 -3.66 -2.03 16.25
CA ILE A 56 -4.30 -1.75 14.97
C ILE A 56 -5.37 -0.70 15.22
N ALA A 57 -5.42 0.33 14.39
CA ALA A 57 -6.42 1.39 14.51
C ALA A 57 -7.83 0.82 14.35
N ALA A 58 -8.78 1.42 15.08
CA ALA A 58 -10.17 0.98 15.01
C ALA A 58 -10.79 1.22 13.63
N VAL A 59 -10.35 2.26 12.94
CA VAL A 59 -10.82 2.57 11.58
C VAL A 59 -10.24 1.56 10.60
N ARG A 60 -11.13 0.95 9.81
CA ARG A 60 -10.75 0.04 8.73
C ARG A 60 -11.19 0.64 7.41
N LEU A 61 -10.37 0.51 6.41
CA LEU A 61 -10.57 1.17 5.13
C LEU A 61 -10.80 0.16 4.01
N ASN A 62 -11.52 0.58 2.98
CA ASN A 62 -11.93 -0.31 1.90
C ASN A 62 -11.31 0.03 0.55
N ASP A 63 -10.40 1.01 0.50
CA ASP A 63 -9.66 1.31 -0.71
C ASP A 63 -8.30 1.94 -0.41
N ALA A 64 -7.41 1.89 -1.40
CA ALA A 64 -6.03 2.34 -1.24
C ALA A 64 -5.92 3.86 -1.07
N GLU A 65 -6.78 4.61 -1.72
CA GLU A 65 -6.76 6.07 -1.63
C GLU A 65 -7.19 6.54 -0.25
N ALA A 66 -8.22 5.94 0.31
CA ALA A 66 -8.67 6.23 1.65
C ALA A 66 -7.60 5.87 2.69
N LEU A 67 -6.88 4.76 2.48
CA LEU A 67 -5.77 4.37 3.33
C LEU A 67 -4.66 5.42 3.32
N LEU A 68 -4.28 5.88 2.13
CA LEU A 68 -3.29 6.92 1.94
C LEU A 68 -3.68 8.20 2.68
N GLU A 69 -4.91 8.66 2.50
CA GLU A 69 -5.41 9.87 3.17
C GLU A 69 -5.47 9.72 4.69
N ALA A 70 -5.80 8.55 5.20
CA ALA A 70 -5.79 8.28 6.63
C ALA A 70 -4.38 8.41 7.22
N VAL A 71 -3.37 7.90 6.53
CA VAL A 71 -1.97 8.03 6.96
C VAL A 71 -1.53 9.49 6.93
N ILE A 72 -1.85 10.21 5.87
CA ILE A 72 -1.53 11.63 5.74
C ILE A 72 -2.18 12.43 6.87
N ALA A 73 -3.41 12.10 7.23
CA ALA A 73 -4.14 12.74 8.31
C ALA A 73 -3.59 12.41 9.72
N GLY A 74 -2.66 11.47 9.82
CA GLY A 74 -2.04 11.14 11.10
C GLY A 74 -2.79 10.08 11.93
N LEU A 75 -3.72 9.35 11.33
CA LEU A 75 -4.48 8.31 12.03
C LEU A 75 -3.62 7.10 12.41
N GLY A 76 -2.49 6.92 11.74
CA GLY A 76 -1.58 5.82 12.04
C GLY A 76 -0.54 5.65 10.96
N ARG A 77 0.23 4.58 11.07
CA ARG A 77 1.21 4.16 10.06
C ARG A 77 0.62 3.02 9.24
N SER A 78 1.13 2.84 8.04
CA SER A 78 0.70 1.74 7.19
C SER A 78 1.74 1.38 6.13
N LEU A 79 1.50 0.30 5.41
CA LEU A 79 2.26 -0.02 4.21
C LEU A 79 1.68 0.72 3.03
N LEU A 80 2.52 1.48 2.35
CA LEU A 80 2.15 2.21 1.14
C LEU A 80 3.12 1.90 0.02
N PRO A 81 2.66 1.94 -1.23
CA PRO A 81 3.56 1.78 -2.36
C PRO A 81 4.61 2.89 -2.38
N CYS A 82 5.88 2.52 -2.45
CA CYS A 82 6.98 3.50 -2.45
C CYS A 82 6.87 4.47 -3.61
N VAL A 83 6.44 4.01 -4.77
CA VAL A 83 6.32 4.84 -5.97
C VAL A 83 5.32 5.99 -5.77
N VAL A 84 4.30 5.78 -4.95
CA VAL A 84 3.31 6.81 -4.62
C VAL A 84 3.77 7.66 -3.44
N ALA A 85 4.22 7.01 -2.37
CA ALA A 85 4.47 7.68 -1.10
C ALA A 85 5.77 8.48 -1.07
N ASP A 86 6.82 8.02 -1.75
CA ASP A 86 8.11 8.72 -1.75
C ASP A 86 8.02 10.08 -2.44
N GLY A 87 7.07 10.26 -3.35
CA GLY A 87 6.83 11.53 -4.02
C GLY A 87 5.91 12.49 -3.28
N ASP A 88 5.39 12.09 -2.14
CA ASP A 88 4.43 12.90 -1.37
C ASP A 88 5.11 13.48 -0.13
N SER A 89 5.26 14.81 -0.11
CA SER A 89 5.92 15.52 0.99
C SER A 89 5.15 15.46 2.31
N ARG A 90 3.88 15.07 2.27
CA ARG A 90 3.04 14.91 3.47
C ARG A 90 3.30 13.60 4.19
N LEU A 91 4.11 12.72 3.61
CA LEU A 91 4.44 11.41 4.14
C LEU A 91 5.92 11.29 4.45
N ARG A 92 6.23 10.48 5.45
CA ARG A 92 7.58 10.14 5.84
C ARG A 92 7.74 8.63 5.86
N ARG A 93 8.78 8.14 5.23
CA ARG A 93 9.14 6.73 5.27
C ARG A 93 9.81 6.42 6.61
N ILE A 94 9.29 5.47 7.35
CA ILE A 94 9.76 5.14 8.70
C ILE A 94 10.22 3.69 8.83
N GLY A 95 9.95 2.85 7.85
CA GLY A 95 10.21 1.42 7.94
C GLY A 95 11.63 1.01 7.63
N GLY A 96 12.39 1.83 6.94
CA GLY A 96 13.65 1.40 6.40
C GLY A 96 14.85 2.18 6.88
N LYS A 97 15.69 1.57 7.69
CA LYS A 97 17.07 1.99 7.87
C LYS A 97 17.96 1.43 6.78
N ARG A 98 17.47 0.46 6.02
CA ARG A 98 18.22 -0.25 4.99
C ARG A 98 17.58 -0.03 3.64
N ARG A 99 18.39 -0.17 2.60
CA ARG A 99 17.92 -0.13 1.23
C ARG A 99 16.90 -1.23 1.00
N GLY A 100 15.85 -0.90 0.28
CA GLY A 100 14.82 -1.82 -0.11
C GLY A 100 13.51 -1.58 0.61
N SER A 101 12.57 -2.40 0.29
CA SER A 101 11.22 -2.38 0.80
C SER A 101 11.00 -3.55 1.73
N VAL A 102 9.99 -3.45 2.59
CA VAL A 102 9.61 -4.55 3.48
C VAL A 102 8.74 -5.58 2.80
N LEU A 103 8.11 -5.21 1.69
CA LEU A 103 7.23 -6.07 0.92
C LEU A 103 7.28 -5.68 -0.54
N SER A 104 7.31 -6.68 -1.43
CA SER A 104 7.23 -6.48 -2.87
C SER A 104 6.11 -7.33 -3.44
N ARG A 105 5.42 -6.80 -4.43
CA ARG A 105 4.39 -7.52 -5.17
C ARG A 105 4.63 -7.38 -6.66
N GLU A 106 4.50 -8.48 -7.38
CA GLU A 106 4.47 -8.44 -8.83
C GLU A 106 3.09 -8.02 -9.29
N LEU A 107 3.04 -7.06 -10.22
CA LEU A 107 1.81 -6.67 -10.88
C LEU A 107 1.72 -7.40 -12.20
N TRP A 108 0.63 -8.12 -12.38
CA TRP A 108 0.33 -8.83 -13.59
C TRP A 108 -0.95 -8.29 -14.20
N LEU A 109 -0.89 -7.99 -15.48
CA LEU A 109 -2.08 -7.63 -16.22
C LEU A 109 -2.68 -8.89 -16.82
N LEU A 110 -3.86 -9.23 -16.35
CA LEU A 110 -4.64 -10.37 -16.88
C LEU A 110 -5.76 -9.81 -17.72
N THR A 111 -5.73 -10.12 -19.01
CA THR A 111 -6.75 -9.64 -19.93
C THR A 111 -7.34 -10.77 -20.73
N HIS A 112 -8.64 -10.74 -20.87
CA HIS A 112 -9.36 -11.55 -21.82
C HIS A 112 -9.88 -10.62 -22.92
N SER A 113 -9.93 -11.10 -24.16
CA SER A 113 -10.33 -10.27 -25.29
C SER A 113 -11.69 -9.61 -25.10
N GLU A 114 -12.62 -10.28 -24.45
CA GLU A 114 -13.94 -9.73 -24.16
C GLU A 114 -13.90 -8.67 -23.07
N LEU A 115 -13.07 -8.89 -22.02
CA LEU A 115 -12.92 -7.94 -20.93
C LEU A 115 -12.21 -6.66 -21.36
N ARG A 116 -11.35 -6.74 -22.36
CA ARG A 116 -10.68 -5.56 -22.93
C ARG A 116 -11.63 -4.55 -23.52
N ARG A 117 -12.80 -4.98 -23.94
CA ARG A 117 -13.82 -4.10 -24.50
C ARG A 117 -14.53 -3.25 -23.45
N LEU A 118 -14.34 -3.58 -22.18
CA LEU A 118 -14.92 -2.81 -21.10
C LEU A 118 -13.97 -1.66 -20.74
N GLY A 119 -14.42 -0.43 -20.97
CA GLY A 119 -13.59 0.76 -20.72
C GLY A 119 -13.00 0.83 -19.31
N ARG A 120 -13.72 0.28 -18.33
CA ARG A 120 -13.24 0.20 -16.95
C ARG A 120 -11.97 -0.65 -16.84
N ILE A 121 -11.91 -1.75 -17.56
CA ILE A 121 -10.75 -2.64 -17.56
C ILE A 121 -9.57 -1.96 -18.24
N GLU A 122 -9.81 -1.29 -19.34
CA GLU A 122 -8.75 -0.53 -20.05
C GLU A 122 -8.19 0.60 -19.19
N ALA A 123 -9.05 1.33 -18.51
CA ALA A 123 -8.63 2.40 -17.61
C ALA A 123 -7.78 1.84 -16.47
N ALA A 124 -8.19 0.72 -15.86
CA ALA A 124 -7.44 0.07 -14.80
C ALA A 124 -6.08 -0.42 -15.31
N ALA A 125 -6.03 -0.99 -16.49
CA ALA A 125 -4.78 -1.46 -17.11
C ALA A 125 -3.80 -0.31 -17.32
N LYS A 126 -4.28 0.82 -17.84
CA LYS A 126 -3.45 2.02 -18.04
C LYS A 126 -2.94 2.56 -16.71
N TRP A 127 -3.78 2.59 -15.71
CA TRP A 127 -3.39 3.05 -14.38
C TRP A 127 -2.28 2.19 -13.79
N ILE A 128 -2.41 0.87 -13.88
CA ILE A 128 -1.39 -0.07 -13.40
C ILE A 128 -0.07 0.15 -14.14
N GLU A 129 -0.11 0.34 -15.45
CA GLU A 129 1.10 0.59 -16.25
C GLU A 129 1.79 1.89 -15.87
N GLN A 130 1.04 2.91 -15.45
CA GLN A 130 1.59 4.19 -15.03
C GLN A 130 2.30 4.10 -13.68
N ILE A 131 1.81 3.30 -12.75
CA ILE A 131 2.37 3.22 -11.41
C ILE A 131 3.40 2.11 -11.24
N ALA A 132 3.41 1.12 -12.12
CA ALA A 132 4.35 0.02 -12.05
C ALA A 132 5.73 0.46 -12.54
N PRO A 133 6.79 0.28 -11.75
CA PRO A 133 8.15 0.54 -12.22
C PRO A 133 8.52 -0.47 -13.30
N HIS A 134 9.15 0.03 -14.34
CA HIS A 134 9.61 -0.79 -15.46
C HIS A 134 11.05 -1.26 -15.26
#